data_6887433c957e9877605cff5b9df2ad36
#
_entry.id   6887433c957e9877605cff5b9df2ad36
#
_cell.length_a   1.000
_cell.length_b   1.000
_cell.length_c   1.000
_cell.angle_alpha   90.00
_cell.angle_beta   90.00
_cell.angle_gamma   90.00
#
_symmetry.space_group_name_H-M   'P 1'
#
loop_
_entity.id
_entity.type
_entity.pdbx_description
1 polymer ?
#
loop_
_entity_poly.entity_id
_entity_poly.type
_entity_poly.pdbx_seq_one_letter_code
_entity_poly.pdbx_strand_id
1 'polypeptide(L)'
;MEISLWLLLVLIATLAIIHIIQAQDQEGFISLDCGLPGNELSPYIETNTKLNFSSDGTFIESGKTAKIQEDRLQKPYKTIRYFPDGIQNCYNLNVQMGRKYLIRASFIYGNYDGSDSTFVFDLYLGPNLWATIDSGTWVDGSIREDILHIPTSNLLQICLVKTGDTTPLISALELRPMGNDSYITKSGSLKLHERYYLSKYSSDIYDRIWESYFKTEWSQISTDLDVVNSNKYDPPKDVLKNAATPTNASEPLTMEWIPVKPDDQYCYYAHFAEIQDLQANETREFNVLWNGLIRTNRSTLPPLLNALEVYTVVQFPTSETDESDVGAIKNIAATYALNRISWKGDPCVPQQFRWDGLNCNNTDMSMPPRITTLNLSSSGLTGTIAAAIQNLTQLETM
;
A
#
# COMPACT_ATOMS: atom_id res chain seq x y z
N MET A 1 -30.61 2.49 -45.73
CA MET A 1 -29.51 1.60 -45.28
C MET A 1 -28.28 2.35 -44.76
N GLU A 2 -27.89 3.48 -45.37
CA GLU A 2 -26.71 4.29 -44.95
C GLU A 2 -26.85 4.96 -43.57
N ILE A 3 -28.03 5.48 -43.22
CA ILE A 3 -28.27 6.12 -41.91
C ILE A 3 -28.11 5.12 -40.73
N SER A 4 -28.48 3.87 -40.93
CA SER A 4 -28.33 2.82 -39.91
C SER A 4 -26.86 2.44 -39.67
N LEU A 5 -26.02 2.49 -40.68
CA LEU A 5 -24.59 2.21 -40.57
C LEU A 5 -23.85 3.31 -39.84
N TRP A 6 -24.20 4.59 -40.10
CA TRP A 6 -23.64 5.75 -39.40
C TRP A 6 -23.99 5.75 -37.92
N LEU A 7 -25.25 5.45 -37.57
CA LEU A 7 -25.68 5.32 -36.17
C LEU A 7 -24.94 4.20 -35.43
N LEU A 8 -24.71 3.08 -36.12
CA LEU A 8 -23.93 1.96 -35.54
C LEU A 8 -22.47 2.35 -35.30
N LEU A 9 -21.86 3.04 -36.27
CA LEU A 9 -20.47 3.52 -36.15
C LEU A 9 -20.32 4.55 -35.04
N VAL A 10 -21.26 5.48 -34.87
CA VAL A 10 -21.28 6.46 -33.77
C VAL A 10 -21.47 5.73 -32.43
N LEU A 11 -22.33 4.73 -32.35
CA LEU A 11 -22.52 3.93 -31.13
C LEU A 11 -21.27 3.15 -30.75
N ILE A 12 -20.62 2.53 -31.73
CA ILE A 12 -19.34 1.81 -31.49
C ILE A 12 -18.24 2.78 -31.07
N ALA A 13 -18.15 3.95 -31.72
CA ALA A 13 -17.16 4.98 -31.36
C ALA A 13 -17.40 5.54 -29.94
N THR A 14 -18.66 5.79 -29.56
CA THR A 14 -19.00 6.24 -28.19
C THR A 14 -18.73 5.16 -27.14
N LEU A 15 -19.03 3.89 -27.41
CA LEU A 15 -18.69 2.78 -26.54
C LEU A 15 -17.18 2.60 -26.41
N ALA A 16 -16.42 2.73 -27.50
CA ALA A 16 -14.96 2.67 -27.47
C ALA A 16 -14.35 3.82 -26.65
N ILE A 17 -14.88 5.04 -26.77
CA ILE A 17 -14.45 6.20 -25.99
C ILE A 17 -14.74 6.00 -24.50
N ILE A 18 -15.90 5.44 -24.14
CA ILE A 18 -16.26 5.13 -22.75
C ILE A 18 -15.28 4.09 -22.17
N HIS A 19 -14.93 3.06 -22.94
CA HIS A 19 -13.94 2.07 -22.50
C HIS A 19 -12.52 2.65 -22.36
N ILE A 20 -12.13 3.58 -23.23
CA ILE A 20 -10.82 4.25 -23.14
C ILE A 20 -10.77 5.17 -21.90
N ILE A 21 -11.84 5.87 -21.56
CA ILE A 21 -11.92 6.74 -20.38
C ILE A 21 -11.81 5.90 -19.09
N GLN A 22 -12.45 4.73 -19.02
CA GLN A 22 -12.32 3.83 -17.87
C GLN A 22 -10.94 3.18 -17.75
N ALA A 23 -10.19 3.04 -18.84
CA ALA A 23 -8.83 2.47 -18.84
C ALA A 23 -7.75 3.49 -18.43
N GLN A 24 -8.01 4.80 -18.51
CA GLN A 24 -7.04 5.84 -18.20
C GLN A 24 -6.76 6.01 -16.70
N ASP A 25 -7.67 5.58 -15.83
CA ASP A 25 -7.55 5.78 -14.38
C ASP A 25 -6.57 4.82 -13.68
N GLN A 26 -5.97 3.87 -14.39
CA GLN A 26 -5.07 2.85 -13.83
C GLN A 26 -3.63 2.94 -14.36
N GLU A 27 -3.24 4.08 -14.94
CA GLU A 27 -1.86 4.24 -15.43
C GLU A 27 -0.86 4.22 -14.27
N GLY A 28 0.10 3.30 -14.37
CA GLY A 28 1.13 3.08 -13.35
C GLY A 28 0.64 2.34 -12.11
N PHE A 29 -0.60 1.82 -12.08
CA PHE A 29 -1.06 0.92 -11.03
C PHE A 29 -0.36 -0.43 -11.14
N ILE A 30 0.06 -0.97 -10.01
CA ILE A 30 0.49 -2.36 -9.86
C ILE A 30 -0.52 -3.04 -8.94
N SER A 31 -1.17 -4.11 -9.40
CA SER A 31 -2.09 -4.92 -8.60
C SER A 31 -1.72 -6.38 -8.80
N LEU A 32 -1.15 -6.99 -7.77
CA LEU A 32 -0.68 -8.37 -7.80
C LEU A 32 -1.63 -9.28 -7.03
N ASP A 33 -2.11 -10.31 -7.70
CA ASP A 33 -2.75 -11.47 -7.11
C ASP A 33 -1.65 -12.46 -6.75
N CYS A 34 -1.29 -12.48 -5.46
CA CYS A 34 -0.16 -13.23 -4.97
C CYS A 34 -0.50 -14.71 -4.87
N GLY A 35 0.24 -15.51 -5.63
CA GLY A 35 0.00 -16.94 -5.71
C GLY A 35 -1.02 -17.38 -6.76
N LEU A 36 -1.45 -16.48 -7.66
CA LEU A 36 -2.31 -16.86 -8.79
C LEU A 36 -1.65 -17.99 -9.60
N PRO A 37 -2.34 -19.13 -9.78
CA PRO A 37 -1.78 -20.26 -10.50
C PRO A 37 -1.43 -19.92 -11.94
N GLY A 38 -0.31 -20.45 -12.46
CA GLY A 38 0.17 -20.16 -13.80
C GLY A 38 -0.74 -20.63 -14.95
N ASN A 39 -1.75 -21.45 -14.69
CA ASN A 39 -2.77 -21.88 -15.63
C ASN A 39 -4.04 -21.00 -15.61
N GLU A 40 -4.10 -20.00 -14.74
CA GLU A 40 -5.18 -19.01 -14.70
C GLU A 40 -4.88 -17.79 -15.56
N LEU A 41 -5.96 -17.12 -16.02
CA LEU A 41 -5.84 -15.90 -16.84
C LEU A 41 -5.16 -14.79 -16.04
N SER A 42 -4.07 -14.25 -16.59
CA SER A 42 -3.34 -13.11 -16.06
C SER A 42 -2.82 -12.25 -17.22
N PRO A 43 -3.06 -10.93 -17.25
CA PRO A 43 -3.88 -10.16 -16.29
C PRO A 43 -5.38 -10.44 -16.41
N TYR A 44 -6.15 -10.04 -15.38
CA TYR A 44 -7.62 -10.09 -15.39
C TYR A 44 -8.21 -8.84 -14.70
N ILE A 45 -9.46 -8.50 -15.02
CA ILE A 45 -10.21 -7.41 -14.38
C ILE A 45 -11.00 -7.97 -13.20
N GLU A 46 -10.76 -7.46 -11.99
CA GLU A 46 -11.54 -7.80 -10.80
C GLU A 46 -12.96 -7.21 -10.93
N THR A 47 -13.98 -8.03 -10.59
CA THR A 47 -15.38 -7.71 -10.93
C THR A 47 -15.97 -6.56 -10.13
N ASN A 48 -15.55 -6.36 -8.88
CA ASN A 48 -16.10 -5.33 -7.99
C ASN A 48 -15.36 -3.99 -8.15
N THR A 49 -14.04 -4.02 -8.04
CA THR A 49 -13.19 -2.83 -8.09
C THR A 49 -12.89 -2.34 -9.50
N LYS A 50 -13.08 -3.21 -10.51
CA LYS A 50 -12.70 -2.99 -11.92
C LYS A 50 -11.19 -2.78 -12.11
N LEU A 51 -10.38 -3.13 -11.12
CA LEU A 51 -8.93 -3.05 -11.18
C LEU A 51 -8.35 -4.24 -11.96
N ASN A 52 -7.24 -3.97 -12.65
CA ASN A 52 -6.55 -4.96 -13.46
C ASN A 52 -5.46 -5.65 -12.62
N PHE A 53 -5.72 -6.88 -12.19
CA PHE A 53 -4.79 -7.69 -11.40
C PHE A 53 -3.96 -8.61 -12.30
N SER A 54 -2.70 -8.82 -11.92
CA SER A 54 -1.79 -9.76 -12.56
C SER A 54 -1.17 -10.74 -11.56
N SER A 55 -0.68 -11.87 -12.06
CA SER A 55 0.11 -12.80 -11.26
C SER A 55 1.39 -12.13 -10.78
N ASP A 56 1.80 -12.45 -9.56
CA ASP A 56 3.02 -11.97 -8.93
C ASP A 56 4.30 -12.71 -9.39
N GLY A 57 4.17 -13.74 -10.24
CA GLY A 57 5.28 -14.64 -10.62
C GLY A 57 6.47 -13.97 -11.30
N THR A 58 6.31 -12.76 -11.86
CA THR A 58 7.41 -11.98 -12.47
C THR A 58 8.10 -11.03 -11.49
N PHE A 59 7.54 -10.85 -10.29
CA PHE A 59 8.04 -9.92 -9.28
C PHE A 59 8.77 -10.62 -8.13
N ILE A 60 8.60 -11.94 -8.02
CA ILE A 60 9.22 -12.76 -6.98
C ILE A 60 9.49 -14.17 -7.51
N GLU A 61 10.68 -14.72 -7.19
CA GLU A 61 11.12 -16.03 -7.66
C GLU A 61 10.91 -17.14 -6.61
N SER A 62 10.64 -16.77 -5.35
CA SER A 62 10.53 -17.68 -4.21
C SER A 62 9.09 -17.91 -3.79
N GLY A 63 8.92 -18.86 -2.86
CA GLY A 63 7.63 -19.19 -2.27
C GLY A 63 6.86 -20.26 -3.02
N LYS A 64 5.79 -20.71 -2.39
CA LYS A 64 4.81 -21.66 -2.92
C LYS A 64 3.44 -21.02 -2.93
N THR A 65 2.52 -21.55 -3.71
CA THR A 65 1.17 -21.02 -3.87
C THR A 65 0.13 -21.98 -3.29
N ALA A 66 -0.93 -21.43 -2.72
CA ALA A 66 -2.06 -22.20 -2.24
C ALA A 66 -3.38 -21.49 -2.52
N LYS A 67 -4.49 -22.24 -2.52
CA LYS A 67 -5.85 -21.72 -2.60
C LYS A 67 -6.50 -21.66 -1.23
N ILE A 68 -7.23 -20.60 -1.00
CA ILE A 68 -8.12 -20.44 0.17
C ILE A 68 -9.51 -20.94 -0.22
N GLN A 69 -10.12 -21.76 0.63
CA GLN A 69 -11.46 -22.30 0.40
C GLN A 69 -12.51 -21.42 1.08
N GLU A 70 -12.69 -20.22 0.55
CA GLU A 70 -13.74 -19.31 1.00
C GLU A 70 -14.39 -18.62 -0.20
N ASP A 71 -15.66 -18.94 -0.44
CA ASP A 71 -16.39 -18.46 -1.63
C ASP A 71 -16.70 -16.96 -1.61
N ARG A 72 -16.76 -16.35 -0.42
CA ARG A 72 -17.13 -14.93 -0.25
C ARG A 72 -16.03 -13.96 -0.59
N LEU A 73 -14.76 -14.42 -0.69
CA LEU A 73 -13.63 -13.57 -0.99
C LEU A 73 -13.66 -13.09 -2.44
N GLN A 74 -13.20 -11.87 -2.64
CA GLN A 74 -12.87 -11.35 -3.98
C GLN A 74 -11.73 -12.19 -4.60
N LYS A 75 -11.65 -12.21 -5.93
CA LYS A 75 -10.71 -13.09 -6.64
C LYS A 75 -9.25 -12.93 -6.19
N PRO A 76 -8.68 -11.72 -5.98
CA PRO A 76 -7.28 -11.55 -5.54
C PRO A 76 -6.98 -12.13 -4.15
N TYR A 77 -8.02 -12.44 -3.39
CA TYR A 77 -7.90 -12.97 -2.01
C TYR A 77 -8.19 -14.47 -1.91
N LYS A 78 -8.40 -15.15 -3.05
CA LYS A 78 -8.66 -16.61 -3.10
C LYS A 78 -7.39 -17.44 -3.24
N THR A 79 -6.26 -16.79 -3.49
CA THR A 79 -4.94 -17.40 -3.59
C THR A 79 -3.97 -16.69 -2.67
N ILE A 80 -2.94 -17.39 -2.26
CA ILE A 80 -1.83 -16.83 -1.48
C ILE A 80 -0.50 -17.33 -2.00
N ARG A 81 0.54 -16.52 -1.80
CA ARG A 81 1.92 -16.98 -1.82
C ARG A 81 2.43 -17.08 -0.39
N TYR A 82 3.04 -18.22 -0.04
CA TYR A 82 3.64 -18.47 1.27
C TYR A 82 5.09 -18.89 1.14
N PHE A 83 5.91 -18.58 2.15
CA PHE A 83 7.36 -18.68 2.10
C PHE A 83 7.89 -19.60 3.20
N PRO A 84 7.89 -20.94 2.98
CA PRO A 84 8.41 -21.88 3.97
C PRO A 84 9.94 -21.81 4.08
N ASP A 85 10.61 -21.42 2.99
CA ASP A 85 12.06 -21.43 2.85
C ASP A 85 12.64 -20.00 2.88
N GLY A 86 13.85 -19.87 3.44
CA GLY A 86 14.54 -18.59 3.59
C GLY A 86 13.99 -17.74 4.75
N ILE A 87 14.81 -16.78 5.18
CA ILE A 87 14.43 -15.82 6.23
C ILE A 87 13.72 -14.62 5.62
N GLN A 88 14.20 -14.14 4.46
CA GLN A 88 13.70 -12.95 3.78
C GLN A 88 13.28 -13.31 2.35
N ASN A 89 12.08 -12.88 1.96
CA ASN A 89 11.54 -13.08 0.63
C ASN A 89 10.96 -11.74 0.13
N CYS A 90 11.46 -11.23 -0.99
CA CYS A 90 11.23 -9.86 -1.42
C CYS A 90 10.61 -9.78 -2.81
N TYR A 91 9.55 -8.98 -2.93
CA TYR A 91 9.03 -8.47 -4.18
C TYR A 91 9.90 -7.31 -4.67
N ASN A 92 10.26 -7.33 -5.95
CA ASN A 92 10.99 -6.27 -6.61
C ASN A 92 10.05 -5.53 -7.57
N LEU A 93 9.74 -4.28 -7.26
CA LEU A 93 8.73 -3.49 -7.97
C LEU A 93 9.39 -2.30 -8.65
N ASN A 94 9.17 -2.16 -9.95
CA ASN A 94 9.62 -0.99 -10.68
C ASN A 94 8.69 0.18 -10.39
N VAL A 95 9.24 1.26 -9.85
CA VAL A 95 8.53 2.48 -9.47
C VAL A 95 9.24 3.70 -10.04
N GLN A 96 8.60 4.86 -9.97
CA GLN A 96 9.23 6.12 -10.32
C GLN A 96 9.78 6.78 -9.05
N MET A 97 11.09 6.94 -8.95
CA MET A 97 11.74 7.70 -7.87
C MET A 97 11.10 9.08 -7.69
N GLY A 98 10.85 9.47 -6.45
CA GLY A 98 10.28 10.77 -6.11
C GLY A 98 8.76 10.90 -6.32
N ARG A 99 8.08 9.89 -6.88
CA ARG A 99 6.62 9.85 -6.99
C ARG A 99 6.01 9.21 -5.75
N LYS A 100 4.93 9.79 -5.24
CA LYS A 100 4.19 9.21 -4.11
C LYS A 100 3.35 8.01 -4.56
N TYR A 101 3.34 6.97 -3.73
CA TYR A 101 2.50 5.80 -3.90
C TYR A 101 1.70 5.51 -2.63
N LEU A 102 0.43 5.13 -2.81
CA LEU A 102 -0.28 4.32 -1.83
C LEU A 102 0.14 2.87 -2.07
N ILE A 103 0.70 2.24 -1.05
CA ILE A 103 1.14 0.85 -1.09
C ILE A 103 0.28 0.08 -0.10
N ARG A 104 -0.33 -1.03 -0.56
CA ARG A 104 -1.14 -1.93 0.24
C ARG A 104 -0.61 -3.34 0.16
N ALA A 105 -0.41 -3.97 1.31
CA ALA A 105 -0.19 -5.41 1.43
C ALA A 105 -1.37 -6.05 2.16
N SER A 106 -1.93 -7.12 1.60
CA SER A 106 -3.10 -7.82 2.15
C SER A 106 -2.76 -9.26 2.48
N PHE A 107 -3.17 -9.69 3.67
CA PHE A 107 -2.86 -11.00 4.23
C PHE A 107 -4.14 -11.69 4.67
N ILE A 108 -4.48 -12.82 4.06
CA ILE A 108 -5.62 -13.67 4.43
C ILE A 108 -5.10 -15.09 4.57
N TYR A 109 -5.17 -15.64 5.77
CA TYR A 109 -4.66 -16.99 6.02
C TYR A 109 -5.57 -18.07 5.44
N GLY A 110 -6.90 -17.92 5.67
CA GLY A 110 -7.94 -18.81 5.14
C GLY A 110 -7.69 -20.29 5.40
N ASN A 111 -6.92 -20.63 6.43
CA ASN A 111 -6.55 -21.98 6.82
C ASN A 111 -6.05 -22.85 5.66
N TYR A 112 -5.21 -22.28 4.79
CA TYR A 112 -4.75 -22.90 3.53
C TYR A 112 -3.99 -24.23 3.72
N ASP A 113 -3.38 -24.44 4.89
CA ASP A 113 -2.59 -25.62 5.25
C ASP A 113 -3.34 -26.57 6.21
N GLY A 114 -4.56 -26.22 6.61
CA GLY A 114 -5.40 -27.03 7.52
C GLY A 114 -4.90 -27.06 8.96
N SER A 115 -3.94 -26.20 9.35
CA SER A 115 -3.33 -26.21 10.69
C SER A 115 -4.05 -25.34 11.70
N ASP A 116 -4.92 -24.44 11.24
CA ASP A 116 -5.67 -23.47 12.04
C ASP A 116 -4.77 -22.70 13.03
N SER A 117 -3.56 -22.36 12.56
CA SER A 117 -2.50 -21.79 13.38
C SER A 117 -2.45 -20.27 13.30
N THR A 118 -1.97 -19.66 14.38
CA THR A 118 -1.58 -18.25 14.36
C THR A 118 -0.20 -18.11 13.72
N PHE A 119 0.08 -16.93 13.10
CA PHE A 119 1.38 -16.62 12.55
C PHE A 119 1.80 -15.19 12.88
N VAL A 120 3.11 -15.00 12.96
CA VAL A 120 3.75 -13.70 13.15
C VAL A 120 4.96 -13.61 12.22
N PHE A 121 5.08 -12.52 11.49
CA PHE A 121 6.25 -12.20 10.67
C PHE A 121 6.36 -10.69 10.45
N ASP A 122 7.53 -10.22 10.01
CA ASP A 122 7.73 -8.81 9.73
C ASP A 122 7.60 -8.48 8.25
N LEU A 123 7.05 -7.30 7.97
CA LEU A 123 6.96 -6.70 6.65
C LEU A 123 7.92 -5.51 6.57
N TYR A 124 8.81 -5.52 5.58
CA TYR A 124 9.79 -4.47 5.34
C TYR A 124 9.47 -3.71 4.05
N LEU A 125 9.71 -2.41 4.08
CA LEU A 125 9.71 -1.52 2.91
C LEU A 125 11.15 -1.04 2.70
N GLY A 126 11.79 -1.50 1.62
CA GLY A 126 13.24 -1.42 1.50
C GLY A 126 13.93 -2.06 2.72
N PRO A 127 14.94 -1.41 3.32
CA PRO A 127 15.63 -1.92 4.50
C PRO A 127 14.91 -1.63 5.82
N ASN A 128 13.77 -0.97 5.82
CA ASN A 128 13.11 -0.47 7.01
C ASN A 128 11.88 -1.31 7.37
N LEU A 129 11.70 -1.58 8.66
CA LEU A 129 10.50 -2.25 9.17
C LEU A 129 9.26 -1.37 8.92
N TRP A 130 8.29 -1.91 8.18
CA TRP A 130 7.00 -1.26 7.95
C TRP A 130 5.96 -1.68 8.99
N ALA A 131 5.79 -2.99 9.20
CA ALA A 131 4.82 -3.55 10.13
C ALA A 131 5.24 -4.95 10.60
N THR A 132 4.79 -5.33 11.79
CA THR A 132 4.73 -6.74 12.20
C THR A 132 3.31 -7.24 11.94
N ILE A 133 3.19 -8.30 11.16
CA ILE A 133 1.94 -8.93 10.79
C ILE A 133 1.68 -10.05 11.80
N ASP A 134 0.65 -9.85 12.63
CA ASP A 134 0.29 -10.76 13.72
C ASP A 134 -1.18 -11.17 13.60
N SER A 135 -1.43 -12.46 13.34
CA SER A 135 -2.78 -13.02 13.19
C SER A 135 -3.60 -13.00 14.48
N GLY A 136 -2.95 -12.88 15.64
CA GLY A 136 -3.65 -12.78 16.94
C GLY A 136 -4.42 -11.46 17.10
N THR A 137 -4.17 -10.46 16.26
CA THR A 137 -4.86 -9.17 16.26
C THR A 137 -6.08 -9.11 15.32
N TRP A 138 -6.43 -10.21 14.67
CA TRP A 138 -7.47 -10.24 13.65
C TRP A 138 -8.89 -10.22 14.23
N VAL A 139 -9.71 -9.32 13.68
CA VAL A 139 -11.13 -9.22 14.02
C VAL A 139 -12.01 -9.99 13.01
N ASP A 140 -11.61 -10.00 11.73
CA ASP A 140 -12.41 -10.54 10.62
C ASP A 140 -11.63 -11.49 9.67
N GLY A 141 -10.45 -11.96 10.11
CA GLY A 141 -9.65 -12.94 9.35
C GLY A 141 -8.80 -12.36 8.24
N SER A 142 -8.69 -11.01 8.14
CA SER A 142 -7.84 -10.34 7.15
C SER A 142 -7.05 -9.19 7.76
N ILE A 143 -5.75 -9.10 7.45
CA ILE A 143 -4.91 -7.93 7.76
C ILE A 143 -4.64 -7.17 6.47
N ARG A 144 -4.68 -5.84 6.55
CA ARG A 144 -4.24 -4.93 5.48
C ARG A 144 -3.37 -3.86 6.08
N GLU A 145 -2.24 -3.64 5.42
CA GLU A 145 -1.30 -2.59 5.76
C GLU A 145 -1.21 -1.60 4.61
N ASP A 146 -1.62 -0.37 4.85
CA ASP A 146 -1.57 0.74 3.90
C ASP A 146 -0.48 1.74 4.32
N ILE A 147 0.35 2.17 3.38
CA ILE A 147 1.33 3.23 3.60
C ILE A 147 1.41 4.16 2.38
N LEU A 148 1.51 5.45 2.62
CA LEU A 148 1.85 6.45 1.63
C LEU A 148 3.35 6.71 1.70
N HIS A 149 4.07 6.38 0.63
CA HIS A 149 5.52 6.43 0.58
C HIS A 149 6.03 7.08 -0.71
N ILE A 150 7.17 7.75 -0.62
CA ILE A 150 7.89 8.31 -1.77
C ILE A 150 9.21 7.54 -1.90
N PRO A 151 9.35 6.66 -2.89
CA PRO A 151 10.58 5.90 -3.11
C PRO A 151 11.77 6.80 -3.42
N THR A 152 12.94 6.44 -2.89
CA THR A 152 14.22 7.10 -3.12
C THR A 152 15.01 6.50 -4.28
N SER A 153 14.54 5.37 -4.83
CA SER A 153 15.09 4.69 -6.01
C SER A 153 13.99 4.28 -6.98
N ASN A 154 14.34 3.82 -8.19
CA ASN A 154 13.39 3.28 -9.16
C ASN A 154 13.04 1.80 -8.92
N LEU A 155 13.63 1.18 -7.91
CA LEU A 155 13.34 -0.17 -7.48
C LEU A 155 12.86 -0.14 -6.03
N LEU A 156 11.60 -0.50 -5.80
CA LEU A 156 11.02 -0.64 -4.48
C LEU A 156 11.01 -2.12 -4.08
N GLN A 157 11.60 -2.44 -2.95
CA GLN A 157 11.56 -3.79 -2.39
C GLN A 157 10.54 -3.87 -1.26
N ILE A 158 9.69 -4.90 -1.30
CA ILE A 158 8.77 -5.24 -0.21
C ILE A 158 9.08 -6.66 0.21
N CYS A 159 9.56 -6.81 1.44
CA CYS A 159 10.08 -8.08 1.93
C CYS A 159 9.25 -8.62 3.09
N LEU A 160 8.90 -9.90 3.01
CA LEU A 160 8.34 -10.65 4.12
C LEU A 160 9.48 -11.38 4.83
N VAL A 161 9.60 -11.16 6.13
CA VAL A 161 10.71 -11.64 6.95
C VAL A 161 10.20 -12.56 8.03
N LYS A 162 10.70 -13.78 8.03
CA LYS A 162 10.38 -14.79 9.04
C LYS A 162 11.03 -14.43 10.37
N THR A 163 10.22 -14.18 11.41
CA THR A 163 10.71 -13.79 12.76
C THR A 163 10.67 -14.91 13.78
N GLY A 164 10.06 -16.06 13.41
CA GLY A 164 9.91 -17.23 14.28
C GLY A 164 9.72 -18.49 13.44
N ASP A 165 8.98 -19.46 13.97
CA ASP A 165 8.72 -20.74 13.29
C ASP A 165 7.58 -20.67 12.27
N THR A 166 6.82 -19.59 12.26
CA THR A 166 5.67 -19.41 11.38
C THR A 166 6.08 -19.02 9.96
N THR A 167 5.26 -19.41 8.99
CA THR A 167 5.50 -19.17 7.57
C THR A 167 4.88 -17.86 7.12
N PRO A 168 5.67 -16.89 6.63
CA PRO A 168 5.12 -15.66 6.02
C PRO A 168 4.26 -15.98 4.81
N LEU A 169 3.19 -15.21 4.61
CA LEU A 169 2.28 -15.35 3.48
C LEU A 169 1.77 -13.97 3.03
N ILE A 170 1.25 -13.88 1.79
CA ILE A 170 0.62 -12.68 1.26
C ILE A 170 -0.45 -13.07 0.23
N SER A 171 -1.57 -12.33 0.21
CA SER A 171 -2.68 -12.54 -0.73
C SER A 171 -2.63 -11.57 -1.90
N ALA A 172 -2.43 -10.28 -1.61
CA ALA A 172 -2.36 -9.25 -2.64
C ALA A 172 -1.34 -8.16 -2.28
N LEU A 173 -0.71 -7.59 -3.31
CA LEU A 173 0.19 -6.45 -3.18
C LEU A 173 -0.15 -5.40 -4.22
N GLU A 174 -0.39 -4.17 -3.77
CA GLU A 174 -0.94 -3.12 -4.62
C GLU A 174 -0.16 -1.82 -4.45
N LEU A 175 0.15 -1.16 -5.58
CA LEU A 175 0.73 0.17 -5.62
C LEU A 175 -0.14 1.08 -6.47
N ARG A 176 -0.47 2.25 -5.94
CA ARG A 176 -1.25 3.29 -6.60
C ARG A 176 -0.47 4.58 -6.62
N PRO A 177 0.00 5.06 -7.78
CA PRO A 177 0.67 6.35 -7.88
C PRO A 177 -0.31 7.47 -7.55
N MET A 178 0.12 8.40 -6.71
CA MET A 178 -0.66 9.55 -6.25
C MET A 178 0.02 10.87 -6.60
N GLY A 179 -0.72 11.97 -6.48
CA GLY A 179 -0.17 13.31 -6.58
C GLY A 179 0.75 13.64 -5.40
N ASN A 180 1.89 14.26 -5.67
CA ASN A 180 2.84 14.63 -4.61
C ASN A 180 2.36 15.81 -3.76
N ASP A 181 1.34 16.52 -4.19
CA ASP A 181 0.76 17.69 -3.52
C ASP A 181 -0.32 17.34 -2.48
N SER A 182 -0.71 16.06 -2.37
CA SER A 182 -1.60 15.54 -1.32
C SER A 182 -0.81 14.78 -0.24
N TYR A 183 -1.38 14.61 0.93
CA TYR A 183 -0.81 13.86 2.06
C TYR A 183 0.65 14.24 2.35
N ILE A 184 0.89 15.54 2.50
CA ILE A 184 2.24 16.09 2.70
C ILE A 184 2.66 15.91 4.16
N THR A 185 3.87 15.38 4.36
CA THR A 185 4.54 15.33 5.67
C THR A 185 5.86 16.10 5.62
N LYS A 186 6.38 16.51 6.77
CA LYS A 186 7.71 17.15 6.86
C LYS A 186 8.84 16.15 6.65
N SER A 187 8.61 14.89 7.01
CA SER A 187 9.56 13.78 6.86
C SER A 187 8.83 12.45 6.97
N GLY A 188 9.47 11.37 6.52
CA GLY A 188 8.95 10.01 6.64
C GLY A 188 7.78 9.68 5.72
N SER A 189 7.10 8.62 6.05
CA SER A 189 5.96 8.06 5.34
C SER A 189 4.72 8.07 6.23
N LEU A 190 3.53 7.98 5.63
CA LEU A 190 2.26 7.98 6.34
C LEU A 190 1.69 6.56 6.34
N LYS A 191 1.78 5.87 7.47
CA LYS A 191 1.12 4.57 7.68
C LYS A 191 -0.32 4.82 8.10
N LEU A 192 -1.27 4.17 7.42
CA LEU A 192 -2.69 4.29 7.78
C LEU A 192 -2.90 3.73 9.19
N HIS A 193 -3.60 4.50 10.01
CA HIS A 193 -4.12 4.08 11.30
C HIS A 193 -5.61 3.77 11.19
N GLU A 194 -6.39 4.75 10.69
CA GLU A 194 -7.83 4.64 10.55
C GLU A 194 -8.31 5.44 9.33
N ARG A 195 -9.36 4.95 8.66
CA ARG A 195 -10.04 5.66 7.60
C ARG A 195 -11.54 5.46 7.72
N TYR A 196 -12.24 6.50 8.18
CA TYR A 196 -13.64 6.47 8.52
C TYR A 196 -14.52 7.27 7.57
N TYR A 197 -15.68 6.74 7.26
CA TYR A 197 -16.75 7.44 6.57
C TYR A 197 -18.12 7.12 7.21
N LEU A 198 -19.13 7.91 6.86
CA LEU A 198 -20.44 7.84 7.52
C LEU A 198 -21.55 7.29 6.61
N SER A 199 -21.25 6.21 5.86
CA SER A 199 -22.18 5.49 4.98
C SER A 199 -21.80 4.03 4.78
N LYS A 200 -22.68 3.25 4.15
CA LYS A 200 -22.56 1.79 4.13
C LYS A 200 -21.70 1.18 3.03
N TYR A 201 -21.32 1.83 1.95
CA TYR A 201 -20.41 1.31 0.90
C TYR A 201 -19.97 2.44 -0.03
N SER A 202 -18.67 2.56 -0.33
CA SER A 202 -18.16 3.45 -1.36
C SER A 202 -17.16 2.74 -2.27
N SER A 203 -17.12 3.14 -3.55
CA SER A 203 -16.03 2.83 -4.47
C SER A 203 -15.04 3.99 -4.50
N ASP A 204 -13.75 3.69 -4.60
CA ASP A 204 -12.67 4.67 -4.61
C ASP A 204 -11.73 4.37 -5.78
N ILE A 205 -11.29 5.39 -6.52
CA ILE A 205 -10.38 5.23 -7.66
C ILE A 205 -9.01 4.66 -7.25
N TYR A 206 -8.57 4.91 -6.01
CA TYR A 206 -7.35 4.34 -5.42
C TYR A 206 -7.61 3.04 -4.66
N ASP A 207 -8.85 2.56 -4.67
CA ASP A 207 -9.30 1.38 -3.91
C ASP A 207 -9.01 1.48 -2.40
N ARG A 208 -9.04 2.69 -1.84
CA ARG A 208 -8.92 2.91 -0.40
C ARG A 208 -10.12 2.32 0.31
N ILE A 209 -9.88 1.54 1.34
CA ILE A 209 -10.95 0.95 2.15
C ILE A 209 -11.38 1.97 3.20
N TRP A 210 -12.67 2.24 3.27
CA TRP A 210 -13.29 3.15 4.21
C TRP A 210 -14.18 2.37 5.17
N GLU A 211 -13.96 2.54 6.47
CA GLU A 211 -14.75 1.88 7.51
C GLU A 211 -15.89 2.77 7.97
N SER A 212 -17.04 2.16 8.26
CA SER A 212 -18.18 2.90 8.81
C SER A 212 -17.94 3.17 10.29
N TYR A 213 -17.98 4.44 10.67
CA TYR A 213 -17.90 4.87 12.07
C TYR A 213 -19.03 5.81 12.42
N PHE A 214 -19.82 5.48 13.43
CA PHE A 214 -20.97 6.28 13.82
C PHE A 214 -21.27 6.16 15.31
N LYS A 215 -21.41 7.29 16.00
CA LYS A 215 -21.78 7.33 17.42
C LYS A 215 -23.28 7.51 17.61
N THR A 216 -23.83 7.03 18.73
CA THR A 216 -25.26 7.13 19.05
C THR A 216 -25.75 8.55 19.29
N GLU A 217 -24.87 9.45 19.69
CA GLU A 217 -25.12 10.88 19.87
C GLU A 217 -25.10 11.70 18.56
N TRP A 218 -24.85 11.05 17.42
CA TRP A 218 -24.83 11.69 16.11
C TRP A 218 -26.10 11.42 15.32
N SER A 219 -26.41 12.34 14.42
CA SER A 219 -27.41 12.21 13.36
C SER A 219 -26.71 12.13 12.02
N GLN A 220 -27.13 11.21 11.16
CA GLN A 220 -26.65 11.12 9.79
C GLN A 220 -27.47 12.04 8.91
N ILE A 221 -26.80 12.82 8.07
CA ILE A 221 -27.40 13.54 6.94
C ILE A 221 -26.83 12.97 5.64
N SER A 222 -27.65 12.92 4.60
CA SER A 222 -27.30 12.35 3.30
C SER A 222 -27.89 13.18 2.17
N THR A 223 -27.28 13.13 0.99
CA THR A 223 -27.76 13.78 -0.21
C THR A 223 -27.72 12.85 -1.42
N ASP A 224 -28.70 13.00 -2.32
CA ASP A 224 -28.70 12.38 -3.64
C ASP A 224 -28.10 13.29 -4.73
N LEU A 225 -27.74 14.52 -4.37
CA LEU A 225 -27.11 15.46 -5.29
C LEU A 225 -25.75 14.96 -5.76
N ASP A 226 -25.35 15.35 -6.97
CA ASP A 226 -24.00 15.06 -7.45
C ASP A 226 -22.99 15.98 -6.74
N VAL A 227 -22.09 15.36 -5.98
CA VAL A 227 -21.06 16.09 -5.23
C VAL A 227 -19.90 16.41 -6.18
N VAL A 228 -19.60 17.70 -6.30
CA VAL A 228 -18.41 18.16 -7.02
C VAL A 228 -17.20 17.99 -6.12
N ASN A 229 -16.30 17.08 -6.50
CA ASN A 229 -15.03 16.87 -5.80
C ASN A 229 -13.88 17.43 -6.64
N SER A 230 -13.30 18.55 -6.21
CA SER A 230 -12.09 19.15 -6.78
C SER A 230 -10.90 19.08 -5.82
N ASN A 231 -11.00 18.26 -4.80
CA ASN A 231 -10.01 18.13 -3.75
C ASN A 231 -8.85 17.23 -4.19
N LYS A 232 -7.61 17.67 -4.01
CA LYS A 232 -6.40 16.91 -4.34
C LYS A 232 -6.22 15.60 -3.56
N TYR A 233 -6.96 15.41 -2.47
CA TYR A 233 -7.02 14.15 -1.71
C TYR A 233 -8.00 13.15 -2.32
N ASP A 234 -8.83 13.64 -3.22
CA ASP A 234 -9.78 12.89 -4.03
C ASP A 234 -10.60 11.84 -3.23
N PRO A 235 -11.29 12.28 -2.15
CA PRO A 235 -12.19 11.39 -1.43
C PRO A 235 -13.33 10.96 -2.37
N PRO A 236 -13.82 9.69 -2.26
CA PRO A 236 -14.90 9.21 -3.10
C PRO A 236 -16.14 10.07 -2.96
N LYS A 237 -16.84 10.32 -4.08
CA LYS A 237 -18.11 11.08 -4.07
C LYS A 237 -19.14 10.48 -3.11
N ASP A 238 -19.23 9.16 -3.04
CA ASP A 238 -20.15 8.45 -2.15
C ASP A 238 -19.82 8.67 -0.67
N VAL A 239 -18.54 8.80 -0.34
CA VAL A 239 -18.09 9.19 1.01
C VAL A 239 -18.56 10.60 1.34
N LEU A 240 -18.46 11.53 0.39
CA LEU A 240 -18.86 12.93 0.59
C LEU A 240 -20.38 13.15 0.57
N LYS A 241 -21.19 12.22 0.06
CA LYS A 241 -22.67 12.29 0.06
C LYS A 241 -23.30 12.09 1.44
N ASN A 242 -22.51 11.68 2.42
CA ASN A 242 -22.96 11.42 3.78
C ASN A 242 -22.13 12.23 4.77
N ALA A 243 -22.74 12.63 5.86
CA ALA A 243 -22.04 13.31 6.95
C ALA A 243 -22.70 13.01 8.29
N ALA A 244 -21.88 13.03 9.36
CA ALA A 244 -22.37 13.09 10.72
C ALA A 244 -22.54 14.53 11.19
N THR A 245 -23.51 14.76 12.03
CA THR A 245 -23.74 15.98 12.78
C THR A 245 -24.17 15.60 14.20
N PRO A 246 -23.86 16.38 15.26
CA PRO A 246 -24.38 16.07 16.56
C PRO A 246 -25.90 16.19 16.61
N THR A 247 -26.58 15.24 17.25
CA THR A 247 -28.04 15.25 17.42
C THR A 247 -28.51 16.48 18.18
N ASN A 248 -27.76 16.87 19.21
CA ASN A 248 -27.96 18.16 19.88
C ASN A 248 -27.04 19.20 19.24
N ALA A 249 -27.62 20.18 18.54
CA ALA A 249 -26.87 21.22 17.83
C ALA A 249 -25.92 22.07 18.70
N SER A 250 -26.05 22.01 20.02
CA SER A 250 -25.19 22.72 20.97
C SER A 250 -23.97 21.89 21.42
N GLU A 251 -23.99 20.59 21.14
CA GLU A 251 -22.90 19.68 21.51
C GLU A 251 -21.81 19.65 20.44
N PRO A 252 -20.57 19.34 20.79
CA PRO A 252 -19.49 19.14 19.82
C PRO A 252 -19.66 17.82 19.09
N LEU A 253 -19.15 17.75 17.85
CA LEU A 253 -18.94 16.49 17.16
C LEU A 253 -17.53 16.00 17.47
N THR A 254 -17.40 14.96 18.32
CA THR A 254 -16.14 14.49 18.85
C THR A 254 -15.69 13.19 18.16
N MET A 255 -14.42 13.14 17.75
CA MET A 255 -13.75 11.93 17.28
C MET A 255 -12.73 11.47 18.30
N GLU A 256 -12.68 10.17 18.53
CA GLU A 256 -11.74 9.55 19.48
C GLU A 256 -11.09 8.35 18.80
N TRP A 257 -9.80 8.19 19.01
CA TRP A 257 -9.01 7.02 18.60
C TRP A 257 -8.00 6.70 19.70
N ILE A 258 -7.51 5.47 19.69
CA ILE A 258 -6.51 5.02 20.66
C ILE A 258 -5.14 5.05 19.99
N PRO A 259 -4.20 5.86 20.51
CA PRO A 259 -2.82 5.87 20.03
C PRO A 259 -2.18 4.49 20.19
N VAL A 260 -1.46 4.02 19.18
CA VAL A 260 -0.70 2.75 19.25
C VAL A 260 0.48 2.91 20.21
N LYS A 261 1.18 4.05 20.13
CA LYS A 261 2.26 4.40 21.05
C LYS A 261 2.10 5.85 21.49
N PRO A 262 2.49 6.18 22.76
CA PRO A 262 2.35 7.54 23.29
C PRO A 262 3.08 8.61 22.49
N ASP A 263 4.22 8.27 21.87
CA ASP A 263 5.11 9.20 21.15
C ASP A 263 4.86 9.24 19.63
N ASP A 264 3.88 8.50 19.15
CA ASP A 264 3.55 8.51 17.71
C ASP A 264 3.07 9.89 17.27
N GLN A 265 3.53 10.32 16.09
CA GLN A 265 3.05 11.52 15.44
C GLN A 265 1.91 11.16 14.49
N TYR A 266 0.78 11.84 14.62
CA TYR A 266 -0.40 11.61 13.78
C TYR A 266 -0.63 12.76 12.80
N CYS A 267 -1.06 12.42 11.61
CA CYS A 267 -1.59 13.35 10.61
C CYS A 267 -3.07 13.04 10.37
N TYR A 268 -3.91 14.09 10.42
CA TYR A 268 -5.36 13.99 10.25
C TYR A 268 -5.78 14.69 8.97
N TYR A 269 -6.64 14.03 8.21
CA TYR A 269 -7.26 14.58 7.02
C TYR A 269 -8.78 14.46 7.17
N ALA A 270 -9.41 15.55 7.60
CA ALA A 270 -10.85 15.66 7.75
C ALA A 270 -11.47 16.22 6.45
N HIS A 271 -12.47 15.54 5.94
CA HIS A 271 -13.16 15.90 4.71
C HIS A 271 -14.52 16.50 5.04
N PHE A 272 -14.78 17.68 4.48
CA PHE A 272 -16.01 18.44 4.69
C PHE A 272 -16.64 18.77 3.35
N ALA A 273 -17.90 18.45 3.18
CA ALA A 273 -18.74 18.88 2.09
C ALA A 273 -20.10 19.32 2.65
N GLU A 274 -20.57 20.53 2.31
CA GLU A 274 -21.94 20.91 2.60
C GLU A 274 -22.86 20.13 1.65
N ILE A 275 -23.72 19.32 2.21
CA ILE A 275 -24.61 18.42 1.48
C ILE A 275 -26.10 18.74 1.69
N GLN A 276 -26.38 19.84 2.36
CA GLN A 276 -27.73 20.35 2.55
C GLN A 276 -27.90 21.63 1.73
N ASP A 277 -29.12 21.85 1.22
CA ASP A 277 -29.49 23.07 0.55
C ASP A 277 -29.82 24.12 1.61
N LEU A 278 -28.83 24.96 1.94
CA LEU A 278 -28.97 25.96 3.00
C LEU A 278 -29.87 27.11 2.57
N GLN A 279 -30.81 27.46 3.45
CA GLN A 279 -31.65 28.63 3.26
C GLN A 279 -30.88 29.95 3.46
N ALA A 280 -31.38 31.08 2.97
CA ALA A 280 -30.66 32.35 3.04
C ALA A 280 -30.30 32.83 4.45
N ASN A 281 -31.02 32.34 5.46
CA ASN A 281 -30.78 32.63 6.89
C ASN A 281 -30.00 31.50 7.62
N GLU A 282 -29.59 30.49 6.92
CA GLU A 282 -28.81 29.36 7.50
C GLU A 282 -27.34 29.52 7.22
N THR A 283 -26.55 29.25 8.22
CA THR A 283 -25.08 29.25 8.15
C THR A 283 -24.54 28.07 8.90
N ARG A 284 -23.49 27.44 8.36
CA ARG A 284 -22.71 26.42 9.05
C ARG A 284 -21.27 26.92 9.22
N GLU A 285 -20.91 27.23 10.44
CA GLU A 285 -19.58 27.69 10.82
C GLU A 285 -19.16 27.00 12.10
N PHE A 286 -17.98 26.39 12.13
CA PHE A 286 -17.47 25.67 13.28
C PHE A 286 -15.95 25.77 13.36
N ASN A 287 -15.42 25.64 14.58
CA ASN A 287 -14.01 25.53 14.86
C ASN A 287 -13.59 24.05 14.85
N VAL A 288 -12.45 23.76 14.23
CA VAL A 288 -11.80 22.46 14.31
C VAL A 288 -10.82 22.51 15.46
N LEU A 289 -11.04 21.66 16.47
CA LEU A 289 -10.18 21.48 17.63
C LEU A 289 -9.55 20.11 17.61
N TRP A 290 -8.54 19.90 18.43
CA TRP A 290 -7.83 18.63 18.52
C TRP A 290 -8.75 17.42 18.75
N ASN A 291 -9.80 17.60 19.53
CA ASN A 291 -10.72 16.54 19.95
C ASN A 291 -12.14 16.68 19.38
N GLY A 292 -12.38 17.56 18.41
CA GLY A 292 -13.72 17.68 17.81
C GLY A 292 -13.99 18.97 17.06
N LEU A 293 -15.24 19.09 16.63
CA LEU A 293 -15.78 20.22 15.88
C LEU A 293 -16.80 20.94 16.76
N ILE A 294 -16.61 22.23 17.00
CA ILE A 294 -17.50 23.05 17.84
C ILE A 294 -18.12 24.15 17.02
N ARG A 295 -19.44 24.22 17.04
CA ARG A 295 -20.22 25.28 16.38
C ARG A 295 -19.82 26.67 16.91
N THR A 296 -19.66 27.64 16.02
CA THR A 296 -19.49 29.05 16.43
C THR A 296 -20.83 29.71 16.77
N ASN A 297 -20.78 30.84 17.50
CA ASN A 297 -21.98 31.61 17.83
C ASN A 297 -22.66 32.25 16.62
N ARG A 298 -22.01 32.29 15.45
CA ARG A 298 -22.57 32.82 14.20
C ARG A 298 -23.30 31.76 13.39
N SER A 299 -23.08 30.49 13.69
CA SER A 299 -23.64 29.37 12.97
C SER A 299 -25.06 29.09 13.45
N THR A 300 -25.99 28.92 12.54
CA THR A 300 -27.36 28.46 12.82
C THR A 300 -27.44 26.93 12.82
N LEU A 301 -26.52 26.24 12.13
CA LEU A 301 -26.47 24.80 12.00
C LEU A 301 -25.31 24.18 12.80
N PRO A 302 -25.43 22.92 13.25
CA PRO A 302 -24.34 22.21 13.93
C PRO A 302 -23.18 21.91 12.97
N PRO A 303 -21.97 21.58 13.48
CA PRO A 303 -20.87 21.13 12.65
C PRO A 303 -21.24 19.85 11.92
N LEU A 304 -20.59 19.59 10.78
CA LEU A 304 -20.68 18.32 10.05
C LEU A 304 -19.29 17.78 9.74
N LEU A 305 -19.20 16.45 9.54
CA LEU A 305 -18.02 15.75 9.07
C LEU A 305 -18.45 14.63 8.14
N ASN A 306 -17.85 14.56 6.95
CA ASN A 306 -18.13 13.53 5.96
C ASN A 306 -17.22 12.32 6.13
N ALA A 307 -15.92 12.57 6.33
CA ALA A 307 -14.92 11.50 6.48
C ALA A 307 -13.68 11.98 7.25
N LEU A 308 -12.97 11.03 7.82
CA LEU A 308 -11.70 11.26 8.52
C LEU A 308 -10.70 10.16 8.16
N GLU A 309 -9.48 10.59 7.85
CA GLU A 309 -8.33 9.69 7.72
C GLU A 309 -7.30 10.05 8.80
N VAL A 310 -6.78 9.03 9.47
CA VAL A 310 -5.75 9.15 10.50
C VAL A 310 -4.55 8.34 10.09
N TYR A 311 -3.40 8.97 10.01
CA TYR A 311 -2.13 8.33 9.67
C TYR A 311 -1.10 8.54 10.77
N THR A 312 -0.27 7.54 11.00
CA THR A 312 0.93 7.64 11.82
C THR A 312 2.13 7.98 10.93
N VAL A 313 2.94 8.93 11.36
CA VAL A 313 4.20 9.27 10.66
C VAL A 313 5.26 8.25 11.02
N VAL A 314 5.72 7.49 10.03
CA VAL A 314 6.77 6.47 10.19
C VAL A 314 8.07 6.97 9.57
N GLN A 315 9.16 6.94 10.34
CA GLN A 315 10.48 7.29 9.86
C GLN A 315 11.19 6.04 9.32
N PHE A 316 11.78 6.18 8.14
CA PHE A 316 12.61 5.16 7.52
C PHE A 316 14.06 5.66 7.45
N PRO A 317 14.83 5.51 8.55
CA PRO A 317 16.14 6.13 8.68
C PRO A 317 17.24 5.39 7.89
N THR A 318 17.03 4.11 7.55
CA THR A 318 18.06 3.30 6.89
C THR A 318 17.98 3.49 5.38
N SER A 319 19.06 4.03 4.79
CA SER A 319 19.21 4.14 3.34
C SER A 319 19.48 2.78 2.70
N GLU A 320 18.97 2.57 1.49
CA GLU A 320 19.27 1.40 0.66
C GLU A 320 20.74 1.38 0.25
N THR A 321 21.28 0.19 -0.06
CA THR A 321 22.63 0.05 -0.65
C THR A 321 22.77 0.87 -1.94
N ASP A 322 23.93 1.45 -2.16
CA ASP A 322 24.24 2.22 -3.37
C ASP A 322 23.83 1.46 -4.64
N GLU A 323 23.10 2.12 -5.52
CA GLU A 323 22.50 1.51 -6.72
C GLU A 323 23.55 0.87 -7.64
N SER A 324 24.75 1.48 -7.74
CA SER A 324 25.86 0.94 -8.54
C SER A 324 26.36 -0.38 -7.96
N ASP A 325 26.48 -0.46 -6.63
CA ASP A 325 26.91 -1.70 -5.94
C ASP A 325 25.85 -2.78 -6.04
N VAL A 326 24.55 -2.42 -5.91
CA VAL A 326 23.42 -3.35 -6.13
C VAL A 326 23.45 -3.90 -7.55
N GLY A 327 23.63 -3.04 -8.55
CA GLY A 327 23.73 -3.44 -9.95
C GLY A 327 24.93 -4.34 -10.21
N ALA A 328 26.08 -4.02 -9.63
CA ALA A 328 27.31 -4.80 -9.77
C ALA A 328 27.17 -6.20 -9.15
N ILE A 329 26.70 -6.31 -7.91
CA ILE A 329 26.60 -7.61 -7.24
C ILE A 329 25.54 -8.51 -7.87
N LYS A 330 24.41 -7.98 -8.35
CA LYS A 330 23.40 -8.73 -9.11
C LYS A 330 23.97 -9.25 -10.45
N ASN A 331 24.78 -8.45 -11.13
CA ASN A 331 25.45 -8.86 -12.37
C ASN A 331 26.48 -9.98 -12.11
N ILE A 332 27.26 -9.87 -11.02
CA ILE A 332 28.18 -10.93 -10.59
C ILE A 332 27.40 -12.21 -10.29
N ALA A 333 26.30 -12.13 -9.56
CA ALA A 333 25.45 -13.28 -9.27
C ALA A 333 24.92 -13.95 -10.56
N ALA A 334 24.45 -13.16 -11.52
CA ALA A 334 23.98 -13.65 -12.81
C ALA A 334 25.09 -14.29 -13.64
N THR A 335 26.28 -13.68 -13.67
CA THR A 335 27.45 -14.19 -14.43
C THR A 335 27.86 -15.59 -13.97
N TYR A 336 27.78 -15.86 -12.68
CA TYR A 336 28.16 -17.15 -12.11
C TYR A 336 26.98 -18.06 -11.78
N ALA A 337 25.76 -17.67 -12.17
CA ALA A 337 24.51 -18.38 -11.84
C ALA A 337 24.37 -18.69 -10.34
N LEU A 338 24.78 -17.73 -9.49
CA LEU A 338 24.70 -17.87 -8.04
C LEU A 338 23.24 -17.79 -7.59
N ASN A 339 22.74 -18.84 -6.98
CA ASN A 339 21.41 -18.88 -6.38
C ASN A 339 21.53 -19.20 -4.87
N ARG A 340 21.89 -18.17 -4.09
CA ARG A 340 22.00 -18.28 -2.64
C ARG A 340 20.69 -17.85 -1.99
N ILE A 341 20.14 -18.65 -1.10
CA ILE A 341 18.88 -18.35 -0.38
C ILE A 341 19.01 -17.05 0.41
N SER A 342 20.19 -16.74 0.96
CA SER A 342 20.45 -15.50 1.70
C SER A 342 20.57 -14.24 0.81
N TRP A 343 20.68 -14.41 -0.52
CA TRP A 343 20.81 -13.28 -1.46
C TRP A 343 19.46 -12.78 -1.93
N LYS A 344 18.63 -12.36 -0.97
CA LYS A 344 17.31 -11.73 -1.21
C LYS A 344 17.26 -10.36 -0.54
N GLY A 345 16.46 -9.47 -1.06
CA GLY A 345 16.38 -8.10 -0.54
C GLY A 345 17.61 -7.26 -0.86
N ASP A 346 17.89 -6.29 0.00
CA ASP A 346 19.05 -5.41 -0.12
C ASP A 346 20.34 -6.14 0.29
N PRO A 347 21.47 -5.95 -0.44
CA PRO A 347 22.72 -6.64 -0.15
C PRO A 347 23.34 -6.33 1.21
N CYS A 348 23.20 -5.11 1.72
CA CYS A 348 23.87 -4.63 2.92
C CYS A 348 22.95 -4.41 4.12
N VAL A 349 21.65 -4.09 3.89
CA VAL A 349 20.73 -3.63 4.92
C VAL A 349 19.35 -4.29 4.82
N PRO A 350 18.67 -4.50 5.95
CA PRO A 350 19.19 -4.30 7.30
C PRO A 350 20.31 -5.28 7.62
N GLN A 351 21.21 -4.88 8.50
CA GLN A 351 22.50 -5.58 8.74
C GLN A 351 22.34 -7.05 9.11
N GLN A 352 21.25 -7.42 9.81
CA GLN A 352 20.95 -8.80 10.20
C GLN A 352 20.56 -9.71 9.02
N PHE A 353 20.20 -9.14 7.86
CA PHE A 353 19.84 -9.88 6.64
C PHE A 353 20.80 -9.62 5.48
N ARG A 354 21.98 -9.06 5.78
CA ARG A 354 23.04 -8.85 4.80
C ARG A 354 23.36 -10.15 4.08
N TRP A 355 23.63 -10.07 2.80
CA TRP A 355 23.97 -11.22 1.96
C TRP A 355 25.23 -11.91 2.42
N ASP A 356 25.21 -13.24 2.49
CA ASP A 356 26.36 -14.03 2.89
C ASP A 356 27.56 -13.82 1.96
N GLY A 357 28.74 -13.59 2.57
CA GLY A 357 29.96 -13.31 1.85
C GLY A 357 30.19 -11.83 1.53
N LEU A 358 29.26 -10.93 1.91
CA LEU A 358 29.46 -9.50 1.78
C LEU A 358 29.81 -8.86 3.14
N ASN A 359 30.66 -7.84 3.13
CA ASN A 359 30.70 -6.82 4.16
C ASN A 359 30.45 -5.46 3.52
N CYS A 360 29.84 -4.57 4.31
CA CYS A 360 29.47 -3.25 3.84
C CYS A 360 29.88 -2.18 4.86
N ASN A 361 30.16 -0.98 4.35
CA ASN A 361 30.39 0.19 5.18
C ASN A 361 29.02 0.78 5.62
N ASN A 362 28.61 0.54 6.84
CA ASN A 362 27.33 0.99 7.42
C ASN A 362 27.56 1.98 8.58
N THR A 363 28.59 2.80 8.51
CA THR A 363 28.96 3.73 9.61
C THR A 363 27.97 4.87 9.78
N ASP A 364 27.26 5.25 8.73
CA ASP A 364 26.24 6.29 8.74
C ASP A 364 24.95 5.75 8.09
N MET A 365 23.89 5.62 8.87
CA MET A 365 22.60 5.07 8.40
C MET A 365 21.90 5.98 7.36
N SER A 366 22.27 7.27 7.32
CA SER A 366 21.71 8.24 6.37
C SER A 366 22.38 8.21 5.00
N MET A 367 23.56 7.56 4.89
CA MET A 367 24.30 7.41 3.64
C MET A 367 24.10 6.00 3.07
N PRO A 368 23.97 5.85 1.74
CA PRO A 368 23.88 4.55 1.11
C PRO A 368 25.09 3.67 1.47
N PRO A 369 24.89 2.48 2.04
CA PRO A 369 25.97 1.54 2.32
C PRO A 369 26.70 1.14 1.04
N ARG A 370 28.00 0.88 1.14
CA ARG A 370 28.85 0.41 0.05
C ARG A 370 29.44 -0.95 0.36
N ILE A 371 29.52 -1.82 -0.63
CA ILE A 371 30.12 -3.15 -0.49
C ILE A 371 31.66 -3.00 -0.40
N THR A 372 32.25 -3.43 0.72
CA THR A 372 33.69 -3.37 0.97
C THR A 372 34.36 -4.73 0.91
N THR A 373 33.60 -5.83 1.06
CA THR A 373 34.16 -7.20 0.96
C THR A 373 33.24 -8.07 0.12
N LEU A 374 33.85 -8.89 -0.74
CA LEU A 374 33.14 -9.88 -1.55
C LEU A 374 33.85 -11.25 -1.39
N ASN A 375 33.28 -12.15 -0.61
CA ASN A 375 33.77 -13.50 -0.44
C ASN A 375 32.90 -14.53 -1.16
N LEU A 376 33.35 -15.04 -2.28
CA LEU A 376 32.72 -16.07 -3.08
C LEU A 376 33.45 -17.43 -2.99
N SER A 377 34.30 -17.63 -1.97
CA SER A 377 34.98 -18.91 -1.78
C SER A 377 33.99 -20.06 -1.64
N SER A 378 34.38 -21.22 -2.13
CA SER A 378 33.56 -22.44 -2.12
C SER A 378 32.22 -22.34 -2.88
N SER A 379 32.06 -21.36 -3.77
CA SER A 379 30.82 -21.17 -4.56
C SER A 379 30.84 -21.92 -5.91
N GLY A 380 31.88 -22.76 -6.17
CA GLY A 380 31.97 -23.54 -7.40
C GLY A 380 32.12 -22.69 -8.67
N LEU A 381 32.71 -21.50 -8.54
CA LEU A 381 32.86 -20.58 -9.66
C LEU A 381 33.75 -21.17 -10.75
N THR A 382 33.35 -20.95 -11.99
CA THR A 382 34.09 -21.33 -13.20
C THR A 382 34.10 -20.20 -14.23
N GLY A 383 35.07 -20.20 -15.12
CA GLY A 383 35.17 -19.20 -16.18
C GLY A 383 36.09 -18.04 -15.85
N THR A 384 35.81 -16.87 -16.42
CA THR A 384 36.57 -15.64 -16.26
C THR A 384 36.06 -14.81 -15.08
N ILE A 385 36.88 -13.90 -14.57
CA ILE A 385 36.47 -12.93 -13.55
C ILE A 385 35.39 -12.02 -14.12
N ALA A 386 34.24 -11.88 -13.41
CA ALA A 386 33.14 -11.05 -13.83
C ALA A 386 33.58 -9.58 -13.93
N ALA A 387 33.39 -8.97 -15.09
CA ALA A 387 33.78 -7.58 -15.31
C ALA A 387 33.06 -6.61 -14.36
N ALA A 388 31.85 -6.95 -13.89
CA ALA A 388 31.09 -6.14 -12.96
C ALA A 388 31.77 -5.90 -11.61
N ILE A 389 32.78 -6.69 -11.24
CA ILE A 389 33.56 -6.50 -9.99
C ILE A 389 34.22 -5.11 -9.98
N GLN A 390 34.67 -4.59 -11.14
CA GLN A 390 35.26 -3.25 -11.23
C GLN A 390 34.31 -2.11 -10.82
N ASN A 391 32.99 -2.37 -10.83
CA ASN A 391 31.96 -1.38 -10.46
C ASN A 391 31.77 -1.32 -8.94
N LEU A 392 32.27 -2.27 -8.16
CA LEU A 392 32.32 -2.22 -6.70
C LEU A 392 33.50 -1.31 -6.27
N THR A 393 33.34 0.00 -6.44
CA THR A 393 34.43 0.97 -6.32
C THR A 393 34.98 1.14 -4.90
N GLN A 394 34.28 0.63 -3.89
CA GLN A 394 34.70 0.64 -2.47
C GLN A 394 35.16 -0.75 -2.01
N LEU A 395 35.36 -1.70 -2.93
CA LEU A 395 35.81 -3.03 -2.58
C LEU A 395 37.27 -3.03 -2.07
N GLU A 396 37.47 -3.47 -0.85
CA GLU A 396 38.77 -3.54 -0.16
C GLU A 396 39.32 -4.96 -0.14
N THR A 397 38.43 -5.95 -0.08
CA THR A 397 38.82 -7.37 0.08
C THR A 397 37.97 -8.27 -0.83
N MET A 398 38.58 -9.20 -1.49
CA MET A 398 37.94 -10.21 -2.34
C MET A 398 38.48 -11.62 -2.03
#